data_60cf45ea6946e2773cf337acdccc0a29
#
_entry.id   60cf45ea6946e2773cf337acdccc0a29
#
_cell.length_a   1.000
_cell.length_b   1.000
_cell.length_c   1.000
_cell.angle_alpha   90.00
_cell.angle_beta   90.00
_cell.angle_gamma   90.00
#
_symmetry.space_group_name_H-M   'P 1'
#
loop_
_entity.id
_entity.type
_entity.pdbx_description
1 polymer ?
#
loop_
_entity_poly.entity_id
_entity_poly.type
_entity_poly.pdbx_seq_one_letter_code
_entity_poly.pdbx_strand_id
1 'polypeptide(L)'
;WYAPKRFFDLYPLEKIRLPQLLANDLADVPAQGRALSAKRRAEFLNIKKHGKWKEAIRAYLASISFADAQLGRLLDSLDRSAHQRNTIVVFWSDHGWHLGEKNHWHKSTLWEEATRIPFLIAAPGVTKGGTTCPRPVDTLSIYPTLLELCGLKPMPGLDGTSIVPLLKNPATPWAIPAITEFQRGQCAVRSE
;
A
#
# COMPACT_ATOMS: atom_id res chain seq x y z
N TRP A 1 -8.16 12.22 9.84
CA TRP A 1 -8.18 10.86 10.38
C TRP A 1 -8.71 10.85 11.81
N TYR A 2 -9.43 9.80 12.15
CA TYR A 2 -10.05 9.61 13.47
C TYR A 2 -9.62 8.26 14.03
N ALA A 3 -9.11 8.28 15.25
CA ALA A 3 -8.75 7.09 16.01
C ALA A 3 -8.98 7.36 17.50
N PRO A 4 -9.18 6.35 18.34
CA PRO A 4 -9.23 6.56 19.80
C PRO A 4 -7.96 7.20 20.33
N LYS A 5 -8.10 8.07 21.34
CA LYS A 5 -7.00 8.89 21.92
C LYS A 5 -5.74 8.06 22.23
N ARG A 6 -5.90 6.85 22.77
CA ARG A 6 -4.77 5.97 23.11
C ARG A 6 -3.80 5.69 21.96
N PHE A 7 -4.26 5.72 20.68
CA PHE A 7 -3.39 5.52 19.52
C PHE A 7 -2.62 6.80 19.16
N PHE A 8 -3.17 7.98 19.43
CA PHE A 8 -2.42 9.24 19.34
C PHE A 8 -1.32 9.33 20.40
N ASP A 9 -1.56 8.81 21.59
CA ASP A 9 -0.62 8.84 22.70
C ASP A 9 0.65 8.01 22.45
N LEU A 10 0.61 7.06 21.50
CA LEU A 10 1.78 6.32 21.02
C LEU A 10 2.81 7.22 20.28
N TYR A 11 2.38 8.38 19.78
CA TYR A 11 3.17 9.25 18.91
C TYR A 11 3.27 10.67 19.49
N PRO A 12 4.14 10.92 20.49
CA PRO A 12 4.42 12.27 20.97
C PRO A 12 4.89 13.19 19.84
N LEU A 13 4.35 14.42 19.76
CA LEU A 13 4.62 15.33 18.63
C LEU A 13 6.10 15.68 18.46
N GLU A 14 6.84 15.76 19.56
CA GLU A 14 8.28 16.03 19.55
C GLU A 14 9.11 14.91 18.91
N LYS A 15 8.58 13.68 18.90
CA LYS A 15 9.22 12.51 18.28
C LYS A 15 8.82 12.30 16.82
N ILE A 16 7.83 13.02 16.32
CA ILE A 16 7.41 12.92 14.92
C ILE A 16 8.52 13.45 14.02
N ARG A 17 9.01 12.56 13.14
CA ARG A 17 9.92 12.92 12.07
C ARG A 17 9.12 13.30 10.84
N LEU A 18 9.43 14.45 10.27
CA LEU A 18 8.83 14.90 9.02
C LEU A 18 9.51 14.20 7.83
N PRO A 19 8.80 13.91 6.74
CA PRO A 19 9.42 13.49 5.50
C PRO A 19 10.47 14.51 5.03
N GLN A 20 11.55 14.01 4.45
CA GLN A 20 12.58 14.87 3.85
C GLN A 20 12.05 15.38 2.51
N LEU A 21 11.88 16.69 2.41
CA LEU A 21 11.48 17.34 1.16
C LEU A 21 12.72 17.88 0.44
N LEU A 22 12.81 17.60 -0.84
CA LEU A 22 13.81 18.23 -1.70
C LEU A 22 13.24 19.55 -2.24
N ALA A 23 14.04 20.61 -2.24
CA ALA A 23 13.62 21.93 -2.70
C ALA A 23 13.19 21.91 -4.19
N ASN A 24 13.84 21.08 -4.98
CA ASN A 24 13.63 20.91 -6.42
C ASN A 24 13.02 19.54 -6.80
N ASP A 25 12.29 18.90 -5.91
CA ASP A 25 11.77 17.54 -6.04
C ASP A 25 10.91 17.28 -7.29
N LEU A 26 10.45 18.34 -7.95
CA LEU A 26 9.69 18.29 -9.19
C LEU A 26 10.45 18.78 -10.42
N ALA A 27 11.75 19.09 -10.31
CA ALA A 27 12.50 19.70 -11.40
C ALA A 27 12.68 18.76 -12.60
N ASP A 28 12.89 17.47 -12.33
CA ASP A 28 13.07 16.39 -13.32
C ASP A 28 11.75 15.77 -13.77
N VAL A 29 10.63 16.17 -13.17
CA VAL A 29 9.31 15.59 -13.44
C VAL A 29 8.69 16.21 -14.70
N PRO A 30 8.19 15.41 -15.67
CA PRO A 30 7.47 15.92 -16.84
C PRO A 30 6.24 16.75 -16.47
N ALA A 31 5.77 17.60 -17.39
CA ALA A 31 4.65 18.53 -17.15
C ALA A 31 3.39 17.82 -16.63
N GLN A 32 3.05 16.65 -17.18
CA GLN A 32 1.91 15.84 -16.75
C GLN A 32 2.05 15.39 -15.28
N GLY A 33 3.22 14.91 -14.89
CA GLY A 33 3.51 14.53 -13.51
C GLY A 33 3.41 15.73 -12.56
N ARG A 34 3.99 16.89 -12.94
CA ARG A 34 3.87 18.11 -12.16
C ARG A 34 2.40 18.54 -11.98
N ALA A 35 1.57 18.37 -13.00
CA ALA A 35 0.14 18.64 -12.92
C ALA A 35 -0.59 17.73 -11.90
N LEU A 36 -0.20 16.45 -11.80
CA LEU A 36 -0.72 15.54 -10.77
C LEU A 36 -0.37 16.02 -9.36
N SER A 37 0.90 16.40 -9.13
CA SER A 37 1.32 16.97 -7.86
C SER A 37 0.51 18.21 -7.49
N ALA A 38 0.29 19.11 -8.45
CA ALA A 38 -0.37 20.39 -8.22
C ALA A 38 -1.82 20.25 -7.71
N LYS A 39 -2.54 19.19 -8.06
CA LYS A 39 -3.96 18.97 -7.67
C LYS A 39 -4.20 19.03 -6.16
N ARG A 40 -3.23 18.56 -5.34
CA ARG A 40 -3.35 18.52 -3.87
C ARG A 40 -2.28 19.34 -3.14
N ARG A 41 -1.51 20.11 -3.90
CA ARG A 41 -0.48 21.00 -3.35
C ARG A 41 -1.07 22.02 -2.37
N ALA A 42 -2.25 22.56 -2.68
CA ALA A 42 -2.91 23.51 -1.81
C ALA A 42 -3.23 22.95 -0.43
N GLU A 43 -3.62 21.67 -0.34
CA GLU A 43 -3.87 21.00 0.94
C GLU A 43 -2.59 20.93 1.77
N PHE A 44 -1.47 20.51 1.17
CA PHE A 44 -0.20 20.44 1.85
C PHE A 44 0.30 21.80 2.30
N LEU A 45 0.21 22.82 1.43
CA LEU A 45 0.59 24.19 1.78
C LEU A 45 -0.28 24.75 2.91
N ASN A 46 -1.58 24.42 2.93
CA ASN A 46 -2.47 24.82 4.01
C ASN A 46 -2.09 24.17 5.34
N ILE A 47 -1.77 22.88 5.36
CA ILE A 47 -1.27 22.17 6.54
C ILE A 47 0.00 22.82 7.07
N LYS A 48 0.95 23.16 6.18
CA LYS A 48 2.20 23.85 6.54
C LYS A 48 1.94 25.26 7.07
N LYS A 49 1.10 26.05 6.40
CA LYS A 49 0.75 27.41 6.79
C LYS A 49 0.22 27.49 8.21
N HIS A 50 -0.56 26.48 8.65
CA HIS A 50 -1.11 26.42 9.99
C HIS A 50 -0.22 25.70 10.99
N GLY A 51 1.01 25.31 10.63
CA GLY A 51 1.94 24.60 11.49
C GLY A 51 1.45 23.21 11.90
N LYS A 52 0.55 22.59 11.13
CA LYS A 52 -0.15 21.35 11.49
C LYS A 52 0.44 20.08 10.86
N TRP A 53 1.64 20.17 10.32
CA TRP A 53 2.21 19.03 9.59
C TRP A 53 2.50 17.83 10.50
N LYS A 54 3.12 18.05 11.66
CA LYS A 54 3.39 16.99 12.63
C LYS A 54 2.10 16.38 13.17
N GLU A 55 1.10 17.19 13.49
CA GLU A 55 -0.20 16.72 13.95
C GLU A 55 -0.91 15.88 12.88
N ALA A 56 -0.82 16.27 11.60
CA ALA A 56 -1.39 15.52 10.50
C ALA A 56 -0.70 14.15 10.34
N ILE A 57 0.64 14.09 10.41
CA ILE A 57 1.38 12.83 10.40
C ILE A 57 1.05 11.97 11.62
N ARG A 58 0.98 12.59 12.81
CA ARG A 58 0.56 11.89 14.03
C ARG A 58 -0.80 11.22 13.85
N ALA A 59 -1.77 11.92 13.27
CA ALA A 59 -3.10 11.39 13.02
C ALA A 59 -3.08 10.21 12.03
N TYR A 60 -2.24 10.28 11.01
CA TYR A 60 -2.02 9.18 10.06
C TYR A 60 -1.44 7.94 10.76
N LEU A 61 -0.37 8.11 11.55
CA LEU A 61 0.25 7.02 12.31
C LEU A 61 -0.70 6.41 13.35
N ALA A 62 -1.48 7.23 14.04
CA ALA A 62 -2.50 6.77 14.98
C ALA A 62 -3.58 5.93 14.30
N SER A 63 -3.97 6.30 13.08
CA SER A 63 -4.94 5.54 12.29
C SER A 63 -4.37 4.20 11.83
N ILE A 64 -3.09 4.14 11.46
CA ILE A 64 -2.40 2.88 11.14
C ILE A 64 -2.40 1.96 12.36
N SER A 65 -1.96 2.45 13.53
CA SER A 65 -1.94 1.63 14.75
C SER A 65 -3.33 1.19 15.19
N PHE A 66 -4.35 2.01 14.94
CA PHE A 66 -5.73 1.60 15.20
C PHE A 66 -6.17 0.47 14.26
N ALA A 67 -5.90 0.58 12.95
CA ALA A 67 -6.21 -0.46 11.97
C ALA A 67 -5.46 -1.77 12.30
N ASP A 68 -4.17 -1.68 12.62
CA ASP A 68 -3.34 -2.81 13.03
C ASP A 68 -3.89 -3.54 14.27
N ALA A 69 -4.32 -2.78 15.28
CA ALA A 69 -4.95 -3.36 16.46
C ALA A 69 -6.28 -4.08 16.15
N GLN A 70 -7.06 -3.61 15.15
CA GLN A 70 -8.28 -4.31 14.72
C GLN A 70 -7.92 -5.58 13.92
N LEU A 71 -6.92 -5.50 13.05
CA LEU A 71 -6.39 -6.67 12.33
C LEU A 71 -5.91 -7.74 13.33
N GLY A 72 -5.14 -7.35 14.35
CA GLY A 72 -4.68 -8.26 15.40
C GLY A 72 -5.85 -9.02 16.06
N ARG A 73 -6.92 -8.31 16.43
CA ARG A 73 -8.12 -8.95 17.01
C ARG A 73 -8.77 -9.97 16.05
N LEU A 74 -8.79 -9.67 14.76
CA LEU A 74 -9.32 -10.58 13.75
C LEU A 74 -8.45 -11.83 13.63
N LEU A 75 -7.14 -11.65 13.53
CA LEU A 75 -6.17 -12.75 13.44
C LEU A 75 -6.17 -13.62 14.70
N ASP A 76 -6.23 -13.01 15.90
CA ASP A 76 -6.40 -13.74 17.15
C ASP A 76 -7.66 -14.61 17.18
N SER A 77 -8.75 -14.14 16.55
CA SER A 77 -9.98 -14.92 16.47
C SER A 77 -9.85 -16.09 15.49
N LEU A 78 -9.15 -15.87 14.37
CA LEU A 78 -8.82 -16.93 13.42
C LEU A 78 -7.93 -17.99 14.06
N ASP A 79 -6.89 -17.58 14.78
CA ASP A 79 -5.92 -18.47 15.42
C ASP A 79 -6.57 -19.37 16.49
N ARG A 80 -7.63 -18.91 17.14
CA ARG A 80 -8.41 -19.70 18.09
C ARG A 80 -9.54 -20.50 17.46
N SER A 81 -9.73 -20.43 16.16
CA SER A 81 -10.82 -21.11 15.44
C SER A 81 -10.39 -22.43 14.85
N ALA A 82 -11.36 -23.28 14.52
CA ALA A 82 -11.13 -24.51 13.76
C ALA A 82 -10.63 -24.25 12.32
N HIS A 83 -10.68 -22.99 11.87
CA HIS A 83 -10.36 -22.59 10.51
C HIS A 83 -8.92 -22.08 10.35
N GLN A 84 -8.14 -21.98 11.41
CA GLN A 84 -6.76 -21.48 11.39
C GLN A 84 -5.89 -22.09 10.29
N ARG A 85 -6.06 -23.42 10.05
CA ARG A 85 -5.22 -24.16 9.10
C ARG A 85 -5.76 -24.23 7.68
N ASN A 86 -6.97 -23.74 7.44
CA ASN A 86 -7.63 -23.82 6.13
C ASN A 86 -8.16 -22.45 5.62
N THR A 87 -7.68 -21.36 6.21
CA THR A 87 -8.03 -19.99 5.79
C THR A 87 -6.84 -19.32 5.10
N ILE A 88 -7.07 -18.80 3.91
CA ILE A 88 -6.12 -17.91 3.22
C ILE A 88 -6.37 -16.50 3.73
N VAL A 89 -5.32 -15.82 4.16
CA VAL A 89 -5.37 -14.41 4.56
C VAL A 89 -4.70 -13.57 3.48
N VAL A 90 -5.42 -12.62 2.93
CA VAL A 90 -4.89 -11.60 2.02
C VAL A 90 -5.05 -10.24 2.68
N PHE A 91 -3.94 -9.55 2.87
CA PHE A 91 -3.91 -8.21 3.44
C PHE A 91 -3.27 -7.25 2.44
N TRP A 92 -4.01 -6.18 2.10
CA TRP A 92 -3.50 -5.13 1.20
C TRP A 92 -4.15 -3.78 1.54
N SER A 93 -3.61 -2.71 0.97
CA SER A 93 -4.27 -1.40 0.92
C SER A 93 -4.72 -1.09 -0.50
N ASP A 94 -5.77 -0.30 -0.68
CA ASP A 94 -6.23 0.15 -1.99
C ASP A 94 -5.25 1.15 -2.63
N HIS A 95 -4.55 1.94 -1.82
CA HIS A 95 -3.54 2.92 -2.24
C HIS A 95 -2.62 3.29 -1.08
N GLY A 96 -1.52 3.95 -1.40
CA GLY A 96 -0.65 4.62 -0.44
C GLY A 96 -1.06 6.08 -0.19
N TRP A 97 -0.15 6.88 0.38
CA TRP A 97 -0.44 8.26 0.79
C TRP A 97 0.80 9.13 0.86
N HIS A 98 0.79 10.29 0.21
CA HIS A 98 1.81 11.31 0.39
C HIS A 98 1.61 12.05 1.71
N LEU A 99 2.69 12.26 2.41
CA LEU A 99 2.74 13.04 3.65
C LEU A 99 3.52 14.37 3.50
N GLY A 100 3.69 14.81 2.25
CA GLY A 100 4.41 16.02 1.87
C GLY A 100 5.39 15.83 0.71
N GLU A 101 5.78 14.59 0.41
CA GLU A 101 6.65 14.26 -0.71
C GLU A 101 6.06 14.77 -2.02
N LYS A 102 6.88 15.19 -2.96
CA LYS A 102 6.48 15.85 -4.22
C LYS A 102 5.60 17.08 -4.03
N ASN A 103 5.69 17.76 -2.86
CA ASN A 103 4.80 18.87 -2.47
C ASN A 103 3.31 18.48 -2.54
N HIS A 104 3.00 17.22 -2.30
CA HIS A 104 1.66 16.65 -2.40
C HIS A 104 1.17 16.16 -1.04
N TRP A 105 -0.12 16.22 -0.83
CA TRP A 105 -0.81 15.60 0.30
C TRP A 105 -1.93 14.72 -0.24
N HIS A 106 -2.11 13.54 0.31
CA HIS A 106 -3.13 12.63 -0.17
C HIS A 106 -2.60 11.58 -1.18
N LYS A 107 -3.49 10.82 -1.76
CA LYS A 107 -3.31 9.87 -2.87
C LYS A 107 -3.45 10.61 -4.22
N SER A 108 -3.78 9.95 -5.25
CA SER A 108 -4.10 10.52 -6.57
C SER A 108 -2.87 10.98 -7.36
N THR A 109 -1.80 10.20 -7.27
CA THR A 109 -0.59 10.31 -8.08
C THR A 109 -0.15 8.92 -8.55
N LEU A 110 0.92 8.87 -9.35
CA LEU A 110 1.54 7.65 -9.85
C LEU A 110 2.93 7.40 -9.24
N TRP A 111 3.29 8.13 -8.17
CA TRP A 111 4.53 7.91 -7.43
C TRP A 111 4.38 6.80 -6.38
N GLU A 112 5.52 6.25 -5.97
CA GLU A 112 5.62 5.14 -5.01
C GLU A 112 4.80 5.38 -3.74
N GLU A 113 4.77 6.60 -3.23
CA GLU A 113 4.01 6.95 -2.03
C GLU A 113 2.51 6.66 -2.16
N ALA A 114 1.97 6.72 -3.38
CA ALA A 114 0.57 6.42 -3.65
C ALA A 114 0.35 5.02 -4.22
N THR A 115 1.33 4.44 -4.93
CA THR A 115 1.16 3.18 -5.67
C THR A 115 1.74 1.97 -4.96
N ARG A 116 2.76 2.16 -4.12
CA ARG A 116 3.34 1.09 -3.33
C ARG A 116 2.54 0.89 -2.05
N ILE A 117 1.93 -0.26 -1.94
CA ILE A 117 1.06 -0.63 -0.83
C ILE A 117 1.62 -1.83 -0.04
N PRO A 118 1.25 -2.02 1.23
CA PRO A 118 1.42 -3.30 1.87
C PRO A 118 0.60 -4.35 1.12
N PHE A 119 1.23 -5.48 0.79
CA PHE A 119 0.58 -6.60 0.13
C PHE A 119 1.15 -7.90 0.68
N LEU A 120 0.34 -8.64 1.42
CA LEU A 120 0.74 -9.87 2.09
C LEU A 120 -0.29 -10.97 1.82
N ILE A 121 0.21 -12.18 1.58
CA ILE A 121 -0.63 -13.37 1.45
C ILE A 121 -0.08 -14.45 2.37
N ALA A 122 -0.94 -14.98 3.23
CA ALA A 122 -0.67 -16.17 4.02
C ALA A 122 -1.63 -17.29 3.57
N ALA A 123 -1.08 -18.32 2.94
CA ALA A 123 -1.81 -19.48 2.43
C ALA A 123 -1.23 -20.75 3.05
N PRO A 124 -1.97 -21.47 3.91
CA PRO A 124 -1.50 -22.69 4.56
C PRO A 124 -1.01 -23.73 3.56
N GLY A 125 0.18 -24.30 3.81
CA GLY A 125 0.78 -25.28 2.92
C GLY A 125 1.44 -24.72 1.64
N VAL A 126 1.30 -23.43 1.37
CA VAL A 126 1.87 -22.77 0.17
C VAL A 126 2.91 -21.72 0.54
N THR A 127 2.59 -20.80 1.44
CA THR A 127 3.51 -19.72 1.85
C THR A 127 4.32 -20.11 3.08
N LYS A 128 5.55 -19.60 3.15
CA LYS A 128 6.41 -19.69 4.34
C LYS A 128 6.43 -18.35 5.05
N GLY A 129 6.07 -18.32 6.33
CA GLY A 129 6.09 -17.11 7.14
C GLY A 129 7.47 -16.44 7.17
N GLY A 130 7.48 -15.10 7.20
CA GLY A 130 8.70 -14.30 7.24
C GLY A 130 9.44 -14.16 5.91
N THR A 131 8.90 -14.69 4.80
CA THR A 131 9.49 -14.50 3.47
C THR A 131 9.02 -13.19 2.84
N THR A 132 9.92 -12.58 2.05
CA THR A 132 9.61 -11.40 1.22
C THR A 132 9.92 -11.70 -0.24
N CYS A 133 9.13 -11.13 -1.14
CA CYS A 133 9.35 -11.19 -2.58
C CYS A 133 9.59 -9.76 -3.11
N PRO A 134 10.73 -9.49 -3.78
CA PRO A 134 11.03 -8.16 -4.30
C PRO A 134 10.34 -7.87 -5.65
N ARG A 135 9.69 -8.88 -6.24
CA ARG A 135 9.06 -8.75 -7.57
C ARG A 135 7.87 -7.80 -7.51
N PRO A 136 7.79 -6.82 -8.42
CA PRO A 136 6.62 -5.97 -8.51
C PRO A 136 5.41 -6.79 -8.99
N VAL A 137 4.29 -6.59 -8.32
CA VAL A 137 3.00 -7.19 -8.69
C VAL A 137 1.90 -6.14 -8.47
N ASP A 138 0.78 -6.29 -9.10
CA ASP A 138 -0.37 -5.43 -8.92
C ASP A 138 -1.56 -6.14 -8.28
N THR A 139 -2.57 -5.40 -7.89
CA THR A 139 -3.75 -5.92 -7.19
C THR A 139 -4.69 -6.71 -8.11
N LEU A 140 -4.56 -6.60 -9.44
CA LEU A 140 -5.29 -7.44 -10.38
C LEU A 140 -4.92 -8.92 -10.22
N SER A 141 -3.71 -9.19 -9.73
CA SER A 141 -3.22 -10.53 -9.43
C SER A 141 -3.92 -11.22 -8.26
N ILE A 142 -4.65 -10.50 -7.39
CA ILE A 142 -5.31 -11.08 -6.21
C ILE A 142 -6.34 -12.13 -6.63
N TYR A 143 -7.24 -11.78 -7.54
CA TYR A 143 -8.35 -12.65 -7.90
C TYR A 143 -7.89 -13.96 -8.57
N PRO A 144 -7.05 -13.96 -9.63
CA PRO A 144 -6.56 -15.21 -10.22
C PRO A 144 -5.71 -16.03 -9.24
N THR A 145 -4.96 -15.38 -8.33
CA THR A 145 -4.21 -16.07 -7.28
C THR A 145 -5.14 -16.82 -6.32
N LEU A 146 -6.23 -16.20 -5.91
CA LEU A 146 -7.21 -16.84 -5.03
C LEU A 146 -7.93 -18.00 -5.72
N LEU A 147 -8.26 -17.89 -7.02
CA LEU A 147 -8.82 -19.01 -7.79
C LEU A 147 -7.88 -20.20 -7.76
N GLU A 148 -6.58 -19.99 -8.04
CA GLU A 148 -5.59 -21.06 -8.05
C GLU A 148 -5.37 -21.67 -6.65
N LEU A 149 -5.23 -20.82 -5.61
CA LEU A 149 -5.05 -21.28 -4.23
C LEU A 149 -6.23 -22.09 -3.69
N CYS A 150 -7.44 -21.77 -4.15
CA CYS A 150 -8.66 -22.48 -3.79
C CYS A 150 -8.96 -23.70 -4.68
N GLY A 151 -8.09 -24.02 -5.66
CA GLY A 151 -8.31 -25.11 -6.61
C GLY A 151 -9.51 -24.92 -7.52
N LEU A 152 -9.92 -23.66 -7.75
CA LEU A 152 -11.01 -23.30 -8.62
C LEU A 152 -10.56 -23.18 -10.08
N LYS A 153 -11.49 -23.34 -11.01
CA LYS A 153 -11.19 -23.19 -12.44
C LYS A 153 -10.76 -21.75 -12.75
N PRO A 154 -9.73 -21.55 -13.59
CA PRO A 154 -9.39 -20.22 -14.09
C PRO A 154 -10.59 -19.56 -14.78
N MET A 155 -10.78 -18.27 -14.55
CA MET A 155 -11.80 -17.48 -15.23
C MET A 155 -11.14 -16.81 -16.46
N PRO A 156 -11.70 -17.00 -17.68
CA PRO A 156 -11.19 -16.33 -18.87
C PRO A 156 -11.47 -14.81 -18.82
N GLY A 157 -10.60 -14.03 -19.45
CA GLY A 157 -10.77 -12.58 -19.58
C GLY A 157 -10.32 -11.76 -18.34
N LEU A 158 -9.58 -12.37 -17.42
CA LEU A 158 -8.91 -11.62 -16.34
C LEU A 158 -7.62 -10.99 -16.85
N ASP A 159 -7.42 -9.72 -16.55
CA ASP A 159 -6.18 -8.99 -16.87
C ASP A 159 -5.02 -9.34 -15.90
N GLY A 160 -5.35 -9.77 -14.69
CA GLY A 160 -4.35 -10.17 -13.67
C GLY A 160 -3.81 -11.58 -13.91
N THR A 161 -2.59 -11.80 -13.42
CA THR A 161 -1.92 -13.11 -13.46
C THR A 161 -1.73 -13.65 -12.05
N SER A 162 -1.94 -14.96 -11.85
CA SER A 162 -1.70 -15.61 -10.55
C SER A 162 -0.22 -15.49 -10.15
N ILE A 163 0.01 -15.05 -8.91
CA ILE A 163 1.33 -14.96 -8.28
C ILE A 163 1.67 -16.16 -7.40
N VAL A 164 0.93 -17.26 -7.50
CA VAL A 164 1.23 -18.51 -6.77
C VAL A 164 2.68 -18.99 -6.98
N PRO A 165 3.29 -18.89 -8.18
CA PRO A 165 4.71 -19.21 -8.35
C PRO A 165 5.63 -18.40 -7.43
N LEU A 166 5.36 -17.10 -7.24
CA LEU A 166 6.11 -16.21 -6.33
C LEU A 166 5.85 -16.54 -4.86
N LEU A 167 4.62 -16.95 -4.52
CA LEU A 167 4.28 -17.38 -3.16
C LEU A 167 5.01 -18.65 -2.76
N LYS A 168 5.21 -19.58 -3.70
CA LYS A 168 5.97 -20.84 -3.49
C LYS A 168 7.49 -20.60 -3.46
N ASN A 169 7.98 -19.73 -4.34
CA ASN A 169 9.39 -19.38 -4.44
C ASN A 169 9.57 -17.91 -4.81
N PRO A 170 9.89 -17.01 -3.87
CA PRO A 170 10.09 -15.59 -4.12
C PRO A 170 11.21 -15.26 -5.13
N ALA A 171 12.12 -16.21 -5.38
CA ALA A 171 13.20 -16.04 -6.36
C ALA A 171 12.79 -16.41 -7.79
N THR A 172 11.55 -16.86 -8.01
CA THR A 172 11.06 -17.19 -9.35
C THR A 172 11.24 -16.01 -10.30
N PRO A 173 11.80 -16.21 -11.51
CA PRO A 173 11.83 -15.16 -12.53
C PRO A 173 10.43 -14.63 -12.84
N TRP A 174 10.29 -13.31 -12.90
CA TRP A 174 9.00 -12.65 -13.10
C TRP A 174 9.14 -11.49 -14.06
N ALA A 175 8.65 -11.64 -15.27
CA ALA A 175 8.77 -10.63 -16.32
C ALA A 175 7.52 -9.75 -16.47
N ILE A 176 6.48 -9.99 -15.64
CA ILE A 176 5.22 -9.25 -15.72
C ILE A 176 5.36 -7.98 -14.87
N PRO A 177 5.28 -6.78 -15.46
CA PRO A 177 5.34 -5.55 -14.70
C PRO A 177 4.05 -5.31 -13.93
N ALA A 178 4.15 -4.58 -12.83
CA ALA A 178 2.98 -4.00 -12.18
C ALA A 178 2.54 -2.73 -12.92
N ILE A 179 1.25 -2.61 -13.20
CA ILE A 179 0.66 -1.46 -13.90
C ILE A 179 -0.31 -0.76 -12.97
N THR A 180 -0.16 0.55 -12.84
CA THR A 180 -1.11 1.40 -12.13
C THR A 180 -1.68 2.43 -13.08
N GLU A 181 -2.99 2.49 -13.22
CA GLU A 181 -3.69 3.54 -13.95
C GLU A 181 -4.40 4.46 -12.95
N PHE A 182 -4.21 5.78 -13.14
CA PHE A 182 -4.90 6.80 -12.33
C PHE A 182 -6.10 7.39 -13.07
N GLN A 183 -5.92 7.72 -14.34
CA GLN A 183 -6.95 8.20 -15.26
C GLN A 183 -6.59 7.71 -16.66
N ARG A 184 -7.56 7.70 -17.57
CA ARG A 184 -7.32 7.27 -18.96
C ARG A 184 -6.07 7.90 -19.55
N GLY A 185 -5.12 7.07 -19.95
CA GLY A 185 -3.83 7.48 -20.51
C GLY A 185 -2.80 7.99 -19.50
N GLN A 186 -3.04 7.85 -18.20
CA GLN A 186 -2.09 8.18 -17.15
C GLN A 186 -1.74 6.90 -16.38
N CYS A 187 -0.65 6.27 -16.77
CA CYS A 187 -0.20 5.00 -16.22
C CYS A 187 1.21 5.11 -15.68
N ALA A 188 1.52 4.32 -14.65
CA ALA A 188 2.87 3.98 -14.23
C ALA A 188 3.10 2.50 -14.44
N VAL A 189 4.30 2.15 -14.87
CA VAL A 189 4.75 0.77 -15.06
C VAL A 189 5.96 0.55 -14.14
N ARG A 190 5.90 -0.50 -13.34
CA ARG A 190 7.00 -0.93 -12.47
C ARG A 190 7.48 -2.31 -12.92
N SER A 191 8.71 -2.39 -13.37
CA SER A 191 9.46 -3.63 -13.64
C SER A 191 10.60 -3.79 -12.63
N GLU A 192 11.31 -4.90 -12.72
CA GLU A 192 12.56 -5.13 -11.98
C GLU A 192 13.64 -4.13 -12.36
#